data_c51597fc4dfd0d347d66dff35ae0cbc4
#
_entry.id   c51597fc4dfd0d347d66dff35ae0cbc4
#
_cell.length_a   1.000
_cell.length_b   1.000
_cell.length_c   1.000
_cell.angle_alpha   90.00
_cell.angle_beta   90.00
_cell.angle_gamma   90.00
#
_symmetry.space_group_name_H-M   'P 1'
#
loop_
_entity.id
_entity.type
_entity.pdbx_description
1 polymer ?
#
loop_
_entity_poly.entity_id
_entity_poly.type
_entity_poly.pdbx_seq_one_letter_code
_entity_poly.pdbx_strand_id
1 'polypeptide(L)'
;MRRKVRNLGLSIHSSSFTMLYFRILGGRRSLRSLLVISSVLELGTSISSLRINTTIGTVHGFIDDATPKVAQFLGIPFAEPPVASLRFAAPTAKRPVASVNATKFGASCPQTRSSSQTVYTVDSPDLLISGPTSEDCLTLNIWAPVTSHDASRAEKLPVIVWIYGGNFQTGGGDTAYQIPSPWVERSQSHIVVGIK
;
A
#
# COMPACT_ATOMS: atom_id res chain seq x y z
N MET A 1 -17.43 -24.57 -41.54
CA MET A 1 -17.05 -25.13 -40.23
C MET A 1 -16.06 -24.19 -39.55
N ARG A 2 -16.49 -23.26 -38.69
CA ARG A 2 -15.63 -22.32 -38.00
C ARG A 2 -15.08 -22.98 -36.73
N ARG A 3 -13.77 -23.21 -36.68
CA ARG A 3 -13.08 -23.70 -35.46
C ARG A 3 -12.99 -22.61 -34.43
N LYS A 4 -13.63 -22.84 -33.29
CA LYS A 4 -13.56 -21.97 -32.09
C LYS A 4 -12.19 -22.14 -31.42
N VAL A 5 -11.32 -21.17 -31.56
CA VAL A 5 -10.03 -21.13 -30.86
C VAL A 5 -10.32 -20.72 -29.42
N ARG A 6 -10.06 -21.60 -28.46
CA ARG A 6 -10.08 -21.25 -27.03
C ARG A 6 -8.76 -20.59 -26.70
N ASN A 7 -8.82 -19.29 -26.39
CA ASN A 7 -7.69 -18.56 -25.88
C ASN A 7 -7.70 -18.69 -24.35
N LEU A 8 -6.73 -19.38 -23.78
CA LEU A 8 -6.38 -19.18 -22.37
C LEU A 8 -5.34 -18.07 -22.33
N GLY A 9 -5.73 -16.92 -21.80
CA GLY A 9 -4.83 -15.81 -21.64
C GLY A 9 -4.67 -15.49 -20.16
N LEU A 10 -3.45 -15.46 -19.69
CA LEU A 10 -3.10 -14.84 -18.41
C LEU A 10 -2.56 -13.45 -18.73
N SER A 11 -3.14 -12.41 -18.16
CA SER A 11 -2.68 -11.04 -18.33
C SER A 11 -2.27 -10.48 -16.97
N ILE A 12 -1.12 -9.88 -16.93
CA ILE A 12 -0.62 -9.18 -15.77
C ILE A 12 -0.73 -7.69 -16.04
N HIS A 13 -1.63 -6.97 -15.35
CA HIS A 13 -1.76 -5.53 -15.45
C HIS A 13 -1.00 -4.84 -14.33
N SER A 14 -0.16 -3.93 -14.71
CA SER A 14 0.53 -3.01 -13.84
C SER A 14 -0.14 -1.64 -13.91
N SER A 15 -1.02 -1.43 -13.04
CA SER A 15 -1.15 -0.16 -12.36
C SER A 15 -1.67 -0.51 -11.02
N SER A 16 -1.09 -1.53 -10.58
CA SER A 16 -1.07 -2.07 -9.26
C SER A 16 -1.00 -3.58 -9.28
N PHE A 17 -1.32 -4.27 -10.37
CA PHE A 17 -1.13 -5.71 -10.55
C PHE A 17 -1.01 -6.01 -12.04
N THR A 18 0.08 -6.63 -12.44
CA THR A 18 0.30 -7.10 -13.82
C THR A 18 -0.29 -8.49 -13.97
N MET A 19 -1.21 -8.67 -14.88
CA MET A 19 -1.79 -9.98 -15.24
C MET A 19 -1.20 -10.47 -16.56
N LEU A 20 -0.60 -11.65 -16.58
CA LEU A 20 0.04 -12.23 -17.75
C LEU A 20 -0.96 -13.08 -18.56
N TYR A 21 -1.18 -12.77 -19.83
CA TYR A 21 -2.00 -13.56 -20.72
C TYR A 21 -1.15 -14.52 -21.56
N PHE A 22 -1.40 -15.81 -21.43
CA PHE A 22 -0.86 -16.82 -22.33
C PHE A 22 -1.91 -17.28 -23.32
N ARG A 23 -1.57 -17.23 -24.59
CA ARG A 23 -2.39 -17.76 -25.67
C ARG A 23 -1.93 -19.17 -25.97
N ILE A 24 -2.72 -20.19 -25.62
CA ILE A 24 -2.44 -21.57 -26.00
C ILE A 24 -3.16 -21.83 -27.29
N LEU A 25 -2.41 -21.94 -28.39
CA LEU A 25 -2.91 -22.45 -29.66
C LEU A 25 -3.00 -23.97 -29.56
N GLY A 26 -4.21 -24.48 -29.68
CA GLY A 26 -4.49 -25.90 -29.56
C GLY A 26 -3.80 -26.75 -30.67
N GLY A 27 -2.93 -27.60 -30.24
CA GLY A 27 -2.32 -28.65 -31.01
C GLY A 27 -1.90 -29.80 -30.09
N ARG A 28 -2.27 -31.02 -30.42
CA ARG A 28 -1.85 -32.22 -29.70
C ARG A 28 -0.33 -32.30 -29.64
N ARG A 29 0.29 -31.80 -28.61
CA ARG A 29 1.66 -32.14 -28.20
C ARG A 29 1.94 -31.75 -26.77
N SER A 30 2.24 -32.82 -26.02
CA SER A 30 3.29 -32.85 -25.02
C SER A 30 3.00 -32.36 -23.60
N LEU A 31 2.90 -33.34 -22.69
CA LEU A 31 3.02 -33.22 -21.23
C LEU A 31 4.22 -32.34 -20.74
N ARG A 32 5.17 -32.05 -21.63
CA ARG A 32 6.35 -31.22 -21.29
C ARG A 32 6.03 -29.74 -21.08
N SER A 33 4.95 -29.25 -21.71
CA SER A 33 4.55 -27.84 -21.55
C SER A 33 3.87 -27.56 -20.19
N LEU A 34 3.28 -28.57 -19.57
CA LEU A 34 2.69 -28.46 -18.23
C LEU A 34 3.75 -28.38 -17.12
N LEU A 35 4.89 -29.04 -17.28
CA LEU A 35 6.00 -29.00 -16.31
C LEU A 35 6.70 -27.64 -16.28
N VAL A 36 6.78 -26.93 -17.41
CA VAL A 36 7.37 -25.59 -17.48
C VAL A 36 6.47 -24.57 -16.80
N ILE A 37 5.14 -24.73 -16.91
CA ILE A 37 4.17 -23.84 -16.23
C ILE A 37 4.19 -24.06 -14.72
N SER A 38 4.36 -25.29 -14.26
CA SER A 38 4.48 -25.62 -12.84
C SER A 38 5.75 -25.00 -12.20
N SER A 39 6.88 -25.04 -12.92
CA SER A 39 8.12 -24.44 -12.41
C SER A 39 8.11 -22.91 -12.36
N VAL A 40 7.33 -22.25 -13.21
CA VAL A 40 7.15 -20.79 -13.17
C VAL A 40 6.19 -20.36 -12.04
N LEU A 41 5.22 -21.22 -11.69
CA LEU A 41 4.34 -20.97 -10.54
C LEU A 41 5.08 -21.13 -9.19
N GLU A 42 6.03 -22.06 -9.09
CA GLU A 42 6.81 -22.26 -7.86
C GLU A 42 7.81 -21.11 -7.58
N LEU A 43 8.25 -20.38 -8.60
CA LEU A 43 9.08 -19.19 -8.42
C LEU A 43 8.31 -17.98 -7.86
N GLY A 44 6.97 -18.04 -7.79
CA GLY A 44 6.10 -16.98 -7.28
C GLY A 44 5.81 -17.07 -5.78
N THR A 45 6.22 -18.13 -5.07
CA THR A 45 5.79 -18.41 -3.70
C THR A 45 6.71 -17.90 -2.60
N SER A 46 7.77 -17.18 -2.91
CA SER A 46 8.64 -16.55 -1.91
C SER A 46 8.68 -15.04 -2.11
N ILE A 47 7.58 -14.34 -1.87
CA ILE A 47 7.61 -12.89 -1.72
C ILE A 47 8.00 -12.61 -0.28
N SER A 48 9.28 -12.65 0.00
CA SER A 48 9.85 -12.20 1.28
C SER A 48 9.87 -10.67 1.43
N SER A 49 9.48 -9.92 0.40
CA SER A 49 9.36 -8.47 0.43
C SER A 49 8.18 -8.01 -0.44
N LEU A 50 7.24 -7.29 0.19
CA LEU A 50 6.16 -6.64 -0.54
C LEU A 50 6.72 -5.50 -1.39
N ARG A 51 6.61 -5.62 -2.71
CA ARG A 51 7.08 -4.62 -3.67
C ARG A 51 5.98 -4.28 -4.65
N ILE A 52 5.72 -2.99 -4.78
CA ILE A 52 4.73 -2.48 -5.74
C ILE A 52 5.40 -1.42 -6.61
N ASN A 53 5.31 -1.58 -7.92
CA ASN A 53 5.76 -0.56 -8.87
C ASN A 53 4.69 0.52 -8.99
N THR A 54 5.08 1.75 -8.78
CA THR A 54 4.21 2.93 -8.82
C THR A 54 4.80 4.00 -9.73
N THR A 55 4.07 5.07 -9.96
CA THR A 55 4.55 6.24 -10.74
C THR A 55 5.72 6.96 -10.08
N ILE A 56 5.89 6.82 -8.76
CA ILE A 56 7.00 7.42 -8.01
C ILE A 56 8.19 6.47 -7.81
N GLY A 57 8.12 5.24 -8.31
CA GLY A 57 9.16 4.21 -8.17
C GLY A 57 8.67 2.93 -7.51
N THR A 58 9.60 2.04 -7.18
CA THR A 58 9.28 0.79 -6.48
C THR A 58 9.10 1.05 -4.99
N VAL A 59 7.90 0.77 -4.47
CA VAL A 59 7.56 0.94 -3.05
C VAL A 59 7.72 -0.40 -2.34
N HIS A 60 8.45 -0.42 -1.24
CA HIS A 60 8.70 -1.60 -0.42
C HIS A 60 7.89 -1.52 0.87
N GLY A 61 6.93 -2.42 1.04
CA GLY A 61 6.12 -2.56 2.25
C GLY A 61 6.59 -3.72 3.13
N PHE A 62 5.78 -4.04 4.11
CA PHE A 62 6.02 -5.13 5.06
C PHE A 62 4.72 -5.77 5.53
N ILE A 63 4.84 -6.90 6.21
CA ILE A 63 3.77 -7.55 6.97
C ILE A 63 4.22 -7.58 8.44
N ASP A 64 3.33 -7.18 9.32
CA ASP A 64 3.53 -7.23 10.76
C ASP A 64 3.05 -8.58 11.31
N ASP A 65 3.81 -9.17 12.23
CA ASP A 65 3.46 -10.46 12.87
C ASP A 65 2.13 -10.39 13.63
N ALA A 66 1.75 -9.22 14.15
CA ALA A 66 0.46 -9.01 14.83
C ALA A 66 -0.72 -8.99 13.86
N THR A 67 -0.48 -8.72 12.57
CA THR A 67 -1.50 -8.66 11.51
C THR A 67 -0.99 -9.33 10.23
N PRO A 68 -0.79 -10.66 10.24
CA PRO A 68 -0.10 -11.39 9.18
C PRO A 68 -0.84 -11.42 7.83
N LYS A 69 -2.13 -11.06 7.82
CA LYS A 69 -2.93 -10.96 6.58
C LYS A 69 -3.03 -9.53 6.04
N VAL A 70 -2.23 -8.60 6.55
CA VAL A 70 -2.24 -7.19 6.12
C VAL A 70 -0.90 -6.77 5.56
N ALA A 71 -0.90 -6.43 4.29
CA ALA A 71 0.20 -5.74 3.64
C ALA A 71 0.19 -4.26 4.06
N GLN A 72 1.28 -3.77 4.60
CA GLN A 72 1.41 -2.40 5.08
C GLN A 72 2.46 -1.64 4.28
N PHE A 73 2.11 -0.43 3.87
CA PHE A 73 3.01 0.50 3.20
C PHE A 73 2.85 1.86 3.88
N LEU A 74 3.86 2.27 4.63
CA LEU A 74 3.80 3.45 5.50
C LEU A 74 4.74 4.56 5.02
N GLY A 75 4.29 5.81 5.07
CA GLY A 75 5.11 6.97 4.75
C GLY A 75 5.44 7.13 3.25
N ILE A 76 4.54 6.75 2.36
CA ILE A 76 4.72 6.94 0.91
C ILE A 76 4.56 8.42 0.58
N PRO A 77 5.57 9.11 0.04
CA PRO A 77 5.42 10.51 -0.35
C PRO A 77 4.54 10.64 -1.61
N PHE A 78 3.50 11.45 -1.55
CA PHE A 78 2.64 11.73 -2.71
C PHE A 78 2.95 13.09 -3.38
N ALA A 79 3.63 13.97 -2.67
CA ALA A 79 4.02 15.29 -3.15
C ALA A 79 5.47 15.60 -2.77
N GLU A 80 6.05 16.60 -3.42
CA GLU A 80 7.33 17.17 -3.01
C GLU A 80 7.16 17.86 -1.65
N PRO A 81 8.19 17.87 -0.79
CA PRO A 81 8.14 18.58 0.48
C PRO A 81 7.75 20.05 0.29
N PRO A 82 6.77 20.58 1.04
CA PRO A 82 6.31 21.97 0.92
C PRO A 82 7.27 22.93 1.64
N VAL A 83 8.51 22.97 1.22
CA VAL A 83 9.57 23.78 1.84
C VAL A 83 10.00 24.93 0.90
N ALA A 84 10.65 25.94 1.45
CA ALA A 84 11.16 27.11 0.73
C ALA A 84 10.07 27.72 -0.18
N SER A 85 10.27 27.76 -1.50
CA SER A 85 9.34 28.34 -2.47
C SER A 85 8.04 27.55 -2.63
N LEU A 86 7.99 26.29 -2.19
CA LEU A 86 6.78 25.46 -2.22
C LEU A 86 5.92 25.61 -0.96
N ARG A 87 6.39 26.36 0.04
CA ARG A 87 5.64 26.61 1.26
C ARG A 87 4.40 27.45 0.94
N PHE A 88 3.24 27.01 1.43
CA PHE A 88 1.92 27.59 1.13
C PHE A 88 1.51 27.59 -0.35
N ALA A 89 2.29 26.96 -1.23
CA ALA A 89 1.90 26.74 -2.62
C ALA A 89 1.02 25.49 -2.77
N ALA A 90 0.39 25.33 -3.92
CA ALA A 90 -0.31 24.10 -4.26
C ALA A 90 0.67 22.91 -4.27
N PRO A 91 0.25 21.71 -3.81
CA PRO A 91 1.10 20.54 -3.80
C PRO A 91 1.64 20.20 -5.18
N THR A 92 2.93 19.95 -5.27
CA THR A 92 3.59 19.49 -6.51
C THR A 92 3.75 17.97 -6.42
N ALA A 93 3.35 17.25 -7.45
CA ALA A 93 3.46 15.79 -7.47
C ALA A 93 4.92 15.34 -7.23
N LYS A 94 5.09 14.27 -6.48
CA LYS A 94 6.39 13.69 -6.18
C LYS A 94 7.11 13.25 -7.44
N ARG A 95 8.35 13.67 -7.63
CA ARG A 95 9.19 13.20 -8.73
C ARG A 95 9.56 11.73 -8.52
N PRO A 96 9.67 10.96 -9.62
CA PRO A 96 10.07 9.56 -9.52
C PRO A 96 11.45 9.38 -8.87
N VAL A 97 11.55 8.35 -8.05
CA VAL A 97 12.79 7.87 -7.42
C VAL A 97 12.96 6.38 -7.72
N ALA A 98 14.15 5.83 -7.54
CA ALA A 98 14.40 4.42 -7.81
C ALA A 98 13.54 3.52 -6.91
N SER A 99 13.49 3.83 -5.61
CA SER A 99 12.70 3.09 -4.64
C SER A 99 12.30 3.94 -3.43
N VAL A 100 11.20 3.52 -2.78
CA VAL A 100 10.69 4.07 -1.52
C VAL A 100 10.62 2.96 -0.49
N ASN A 101 11.28 3.13 0.64
CA ASN A 101 11.13 2.23 1.78
C ASN A 101 9.91 2.67 2.60
N ALA A 102 8.79 1.95 2.47
CA ALA A 102 7.52 2.25 3.09
C ALA A 102 7.24 1.36 4.32
N THR A 103 8.22 1.24 5.22
CA THR A 103 8.13 0.41 6.43
C THR A 103 7.93 1.22 7.71
N LYS A 104 7.89 2.55 7.62
CA LYS A 104 7.72 3.44 8.77
C LYS A 104 6.83 4.60 8.39
N PHE A 105 6.07 5.11 9.37
CA PHE A 105 5.32 6.35 9.19
C PHE A 105 6.24 7.51 8.82
N GLY A 106 5.80 8.35 7.89
CA GLY A 106 6.42 9.64 7.65
C GLY A 106 6.18 10.59 8.83
N ALA A 107 6.96 11.66 8.91
CA ALA A 107 6.76 12.70 9.92
C ALA A 107 5.36 13.30 9.83
N SER A 108 4.78 13.68 10.96
CA SER A 108 3.56 14.48 10.99
C SER A 108 3.87 15.95 10.69
N CYS A 109 2.90 16.68 10.11
CA CYS A 109 3.11 18.08 9.78
C CYS A 109 3.34 18.92 11.03
N PRO A 110 4.03 20.08 10.94
CA PRO A 110 4.32 20.96 12.06
C PRO A 110 3.04 21.34 12.80
N GLN A 111 3.03 21.14 14.09
CA GLN A 111 1.87 21.39 14.95
C GLN A 111 2.31 21.64 16.38
N THR A 112 1.46 22.34 17.13
CA THR A 112 1.72 22.55 18.57
C THR A 112 1.50 21.26 19.33
N ARG A 113 2.47 20.89 20.16
CA ARG A 113 2.34 19.81 21.15
C ARG A 113 2.15 20.45 22.52
N SER A 114 1.17 19.98 23.26
CA SER A 114 1.00 20.39 24.65
C SER A 114 2.16 19.88 25.50
N SER A 115 2.80 20.73 26.23
CA SER A 115 3.77 20.38 27.28
C SER A 115 3.11 20.12 28.63
N SER A 116 1.82 20.45 28.78
CA SER A 116 1.06 20.25 29.99
C SER A 116 0.58 18.82 30.13
N GLN A 117 0.52 18.32 31.37
CA GLN A 117 -0.15 17.06 31.66
C GLN A 117 -1.66 17.24 31.47
N THR A 118 -2.22 16.42 30.58
CA THR A 118 -3.65 16.38 30.29
C THR A 118 -4.08 14.91 30.26
N VAL A 119 -5.38 14.64 30.30
CA VAL A 119 -5.93 13.29 30.08
C VAL A 119 -5.36 12.67 28.79
N TYR A 120 -5.19 13.45 27.72
CA TYR A 120 -4.66 12.96 26.45
C TYR A 120 -3.16 12.62 26.52
N THR A 121 -2.37 13.35 27.32
CA THR A 121 -0.92 13.08 27.41
C THR A 121 -0.57 11.98 28.41
N VAL A 122 -1.45 11.71 29.39
CA VAL A 122 -1.19 10.77 30.50
C VAL A 122 -2.04 9.50 30.34
N ASP A 123 -3.36 9.65 30.20
CA ASP A 123 -4.28 8.52 30.26
C ASP A 123 -4.62 7.94 28.89
N SER A 124 -4.47 8.73 27.81
CA SER A 124 -4.84 8.34 26.46
C SER A 124 -3.81 8.81 25.42
N PRO A 125 -2.52 8.44 25.57
CA PRO A 125 -1.46 8.88 24.65
C PRO A 125 -1.66 8.37 23.22
N ASP A 126 -2.39 7.26 23.04
CA ASP A 126 -2.73 6.69 21.74
C ASP A 126 -3.57 7.62 20.85
N LEU A 127 -4.17 8.66 21.42
CA LEU A 127 -4.90 9.70 20.68
C LEU A 127 -4.00 10.77 20.08
N LEU A 128 -2.71 10.75 20.41
CA LEU A 128 -1.74 11.73 19.95
C LEU A 128 -0.83 11.15 18.86
N ILE A 129 -0.20 12.05 18.10
CA ILE A 129 0.87 11.64 17.18
C ILE A 129 2.06 11.11 17.97
N SER A 130 2.60 9.99 17.53
CA SER A 130 3.73 9.31 18.17
C SER A 130 5.09 9.71 17.61
N GLY A 131 5.12 10.04 16.31
CA GLY A 131 6.35 10.33 15.57
C GLY A 131 6.82 11.77 15.63
N PRO A 132 7.92 12.11 14.95
CA PRO A 132 8.42 13.46 14.81
C PRO A 132 7.50 14.33 13.95
N THR A 133 7.69 15.64 14.02
CA THR A 133 7.08 16.60 13.11
C THR A 133 8.12 17.16 12.14
N SER A 134 7.71 17.41 10.89
CA SER A 134 8.55 17.98 9.83
C SER A 134 7.69 18.71 8.81
N GLU A 135 8.26 19.66 8.08
CA GLU A 135 7.61 20.22 6.90
C GLU A 135 7.55 19.20 5.74
N ASP A 136 8.48 18.23 5.69
CA ASP A 136 8.38 17.06 4.81
C ASP A 136 7.41 16.03 5.40
N CYS A 137 6.12 16.28 5.23
CA CYS A 137 5.04 15.51 5.85
C CYS A 137 3.97 15.01 4.87
N LEU A 138 4.06 15.35 3.58
CA LEU A 138 3.04 14.98 2.60
C LEU A 138 3.19 13.52 2.19
N THR A 139 2.75 12.65 3.07
CA THR A 139 2.85 11.19 2.91
C THR A 139 1.48 10.52 3.10
N LEU A 140 1.35 9.31 2.59
CA LEU A 140 0.20 8.46 2.81
C LEU A 140 0.64 7.08 3.31
N ASN A 141 -0.29 6.38 3.94
CA ASN A 141 -0.13 5.04 4.44
C ASN A 141 -1.20 4.14 3.83
N ILE A 142 -0.87 2.89 3.51
CA ILE A 142 -1.78 1.93 2.90
C ILE A 142 -1.78 0.64 3.72
N TRP A 143 -2.98 0.13 3.99
CA TRP A 143 -3.22 -1.18 4.57
C TRP A 143 -4.13 -1.96 3.64
N ALA A 144 -3.65 -3.08 3.14
CA ALA A 144 -4.35 -3.92 2.18
C ALA A 144 -4.35 -5.38 2.61
N PRO A 145 -5.42 -6.15 2.33
CA PRO A 145 -5.39 -7.58 2.53
C PRO A 145 -4.25 -8.24 1.76
N VAL A 146 -3.54 -9.17 2.41
CA VAL A 146 -2.66 -10.09 1.70
C VAL A 146 -3.54 -11.10 0.99
N THR A 147 -3.89 -10.82 -0.25
CA THR A 147 -4.63 -11.80 -1.06
C THR A 147 -3.72 -12.99 -1.31
N SER A 148 -4.13 -14.17 -0.85
CA SER A 148 -3.58 -15.43 -1.35
C SER A 148 -3.70 -15.42 -2.88
N HIS A 149 -2.68 -15.89 -3.57
CA HIS A 149 -2.51 -15.86 -5.03
C HIS A 149 -3.59 -16.58 -5.86
N ASP A 150 -4.83 -16.58 -5.41
CA ASP A 150 -5.93 -17.01 -6.23
C ASP A 150 -6.27 -15.87 -7.21
N ALA A 151 -5.53 -15.83 -8.32
CA ALA A 151 -5.73 -14.89 -9.42
C ALA A 151 -7.15 -14.96 -10.03
N SER A 152 -7.95 -15.96 -9.64
CA SER A 152 -9.35 -16.09 -10.03
C SER A 152 -10.27 -15.11 -9.27
N ARG A 153 -9.79 -14.53 -8.15
CA ARG A 153 -10.47 -13.53 -7.32
C ARG A 153 -9.82 -12.15 -7.41
N ALA A 154 -9.42 -11.73 -8.58
CA ALA A 154 -9.02 -10.33 -8.82
C ALA A 154 -10.23 -9.36 -8.73
N GLU A 155 -11.05 -9.51 -7.70
CA GLU A 155 -12.07 -8.52 -7.37
C GLU A 155 -11.37 -7.24 -6.90
N LYS A 156 -11.73 -6.13 -7.52
CA LYS A 156 -11.27 -4.83 -7.10
C LYS A 156 -11.86 -4.54 -5.73
N LEU A 157 -11.01 -4.44 -4.72
CA LEU A 157 -11.45 -4.07 -3.38
C LEU A 157 -11.81 -2.59 -3.31
N PRO A 158 -12.84 -2.21 -2.58
CA PRO A 158 -13.13 -0.81 -2.29
C PRO A 158 -11.98 -0.19 -1.49
N VAL A 159 -11.73 1.09 -1.75
CA VAL A 159 -10.70 1.87 -1.06
C VAL A 159 -11.39 2.88 -0.15
N ILE A 160 -11.05 2.83 1.13
CA ILE A 160 -11.48 3.82 2.13
C ILE A 160 -10.33 4.79 2.32
N VAL A 161 -10.57 6.07 2.05
CA VAL A 161 -9.60 7.14 2.31
C VAL A 161 -9.93 7.77 3.65
N TRP A 162 -8.98 7.72 4.58
CA TRP A 162 -9.09 8.31 5.90
C TRP A 162 -8.29 9.59 5.98
N ILE A 163 -8.94 10.68 6.36
CA ILE A 163 -8.33 11.97 6.65
C ILE A 163 -8.53 12.22 8.14
N TYR A 164 -7.43 12.32 8.88
CA TYR A 164 -7.48 12.52 10.33
C TYR A 164 -8.09 13.89 10.69
N GLY A 165 -8.73 13.94 11.86
CA GLY A 165 -9.25 15.16 12.43
C GLY A 165 -8.20 15.89 13.27
N GLY A 166 -8.60 17.00 13.92
CA GLY A 166 -7.74 17.78 14.81
C GLY A 166 -7.93 19.29 14.64
N ASN A 167 -9.09 19.69 14.12
CA ASN A 167 -9.50 21.10 13.98
C ASN A 167 -8.48 21.94 13.20
N PHE A 168 -7.81 21.36 12.18
CA PHE A 168 -6.74 21.96 11.37
C PHE A 168 -5.51 22.43 12.18
N GLN A 169 -5.37 22.01 13.43
CA GLN A 169 -4.29 22.43 14.32
C GLN A 169 -3.38 21.29 14.74
N THR A 170 -3.92 20.08 14.84
CA THR A 170 -3.20 18.90 15.32
C THR A 170 -3.64 17.65 14.54
N GLY A 171 -2.95 16.53 14.78
CA GLY A 171 -3.27 15.23 14.21
C GLY A 171 -2.18 14.70 13.30
N GLY A 172 -2.36 13.48 12.85
CA GLY A 172 -1.38 12.80 11.99
C GLY A 172 -1.83 11.39 11.63
N GLY A 173 -1.19 10.82 10.64
CA GLY A 173 -1.48 9.46 10.19
C GLY A 173 -0.78 8.35 10.98
N ASP A 174 -0.08 8.71 12.06
CA ASP A 174 0.65 7.81 12.97
C ASP A 174 0.01 7.73 14.37
N THR A 175 -1.21 8.24 14.52
CA THR A 175 -1.97 8.17 15.77
C THR A 175 -2.47 6.74 16.00
N ALA A 176 -2.06 6.10 17.09
CA ALA A 176 -2.18 4.66 17.28
C ALA A 176 -3.63 4.14 17.19
N TYR A 177 -4.60 4.85 17.79
CA TYR A 177 -6.00 4.43 17.76
C TYR A 177 -6.64 4.44 16.37
N GLN A 178 -6.03 5.14 15.39
CA GLN A 178 -6.52 5.24 14.00
C GLN A 178 -5.90 4.20 13.06
N ILE A 179 -4.96 3.38 13.54
CA ILE A 179 -4.27 2.40 12.70
C ILE A 179 -5.24 1.27 12.35
N PRO A 180 -5.58 1.07 11.06
CA PRO A 180 -6.66 0.18 10.66
C PRO A 180 -6.22 -1.28 10.48
N SER A 181 -4.96 -1.64 10.81
CA SER A 181 -4.45 -3.01 10.62
C SER A 181 -5.36 -4.08 11.19
N PRO A 182 -5.88 -3.98 12.45
CA PRO A 182 -6.77 -5.00 13.01
C PRO A 182 -8.12 -5.08 12.29
N TRP A 183 -8.58 -3.98 11.73
CA TRP A 183 -9.82 -3.95 10.95
C TRP A 183 -9.65 -4.64 9.60
N VAL A 184 -8.59 -4.29 8.86
CA VAL A 184 -8.26 -4.93 7.58
C VAL A 184 -7.96 -6.42 7.78
N GLU A 185 -7.21 -6.79 8.84
CA GLU A 185 -6.92 -8.18 9.21
C GLU A 185 -8.19 -9.03 9.37
N ARG A 186 -9.22 -8.46 9.98
CA ARG A 186 -10.49 -9.15 10.25
C ARG A 186 -11.39 -9.22 9.02
N SER A 187 -11.51 -8.14 8.29
CA SER A 187 -12.52 -8.02 7.22
C SER A 187 -12.06 -8.56 5.88
N GLN A 188 -10.77 -8.40 5.52
CA GLN A 188 -10.17 -8.82 4.25
C GLN A 188 -10.94 -8.36 2.99
N SER A 189 -11.78 -7.32 3.11
CA SER A 189 -12.76 -6.90 2.09
C SER A 189 -12.53 -5.49 1.53
N HIS A 190 -11.53 -4.76 2.03
CA HIS A 190 -11.26 -3.38 1.62
C HIS A 190 -9.80 -3.00 1.87
N ILE A 191 -9.39 -1.92 1.22
CA ILE A 191 -8.10 -1.26 1.43
C ILE A 191 -8.35 0.03 2.19
N VAL A 192 -7.48 0.36 3.15
CA VAL A 192 -7.52 1.65 3.84
C VAL A 192 -6.30 2.47 3.45
N VAL A 193 -6.52 3.73 3.12
CA VAL A 193 -5.49 4.73 2.83
C VAL A 193 -5.63 5.87 3.82
N GLY A 194 -4.63 6.06 4.68
CA GLY A 194 -4.54 7.23 5.55
C GLY A 194 -3.65 8.29 4.89
N ILE A 195 -4.15 9.49 4.69
CA ILE A 195 -3.41 10.58 4.04
C ILE A 195 -3.08 11.69 5.03
N LYS A 196 -1.92 12.33 4.85
CA LYS A 196 -1.48 13.51 5.61
C LYS A 196 -1.52 14.77 4.77
#